data_6bfb3d4431a48308ba0e5a2a063b4d31
#
_entry.id   6bfb3d4431a48308ba0e5a2a063b4d31
#
_cell.length_a   1.000
_cell.length_b   1.000
_cell.length_c   1.000
_cell.angle_alpha   90.00
_cell.angle_beta   90.00
_cell.angle_gamma   90.00
#
_symmetry.space_group_name_H-M   'P 1'
#
loop_
_entity.id
_entity.type
_entity.pdbx_description
1 polymer ?
#
loop_
_entity_poly.entity_id
_entity_poly.type
_entity_poly.pdbx_seq_one_letter_code
_entity_poly.pdbx_strand_id
1 'polypeptide(L)'
;MQCTEKYFEADAFRTRAESVLLAAVPDSRTGGGLLALEGTVFYPEGGGQPADRGTLTLPDGTELAVTDVHEQDGILWHSVPSLPDTAVPGITVEEAIDWDWRFDKMQQHTGEHILSGILHRMFGAENVGFHIGAEAVRMDTSVPISAEGLRAAELEANRIVWQDVPVVITYPTPQELAALTYRSKKEIEGQVRIVTIPGADVCACCGTHTRTTGQVGQIKILTSENYKGGVRLSIVCGARALEAAQAMRARQADIGALLSAKADQTAVAVHRVYDEYTALKFNHFGLCSQLFDALAAAVEPGQNAIRIVPGLDPDGLHRLAVRLSEATTGLCAALTPNDKGTGYCLAQAGGDVRALTKALNTALNGRGGGKPGICQGSCAATPEQVEEFLKKTL
;
A
#
# COMPACT_ATOMS: atom_id res chain seq x y z
N MET A 1 42.78 2.70 -7.26
CA MET A 1 42.55 2.34 -5.86
C MET A 1 42.40 0.83 -5.81
N GLN A 2 42.81 0.17 -4.71
CA GLN A 2 42.59 -1.27 -4.54
C GLN A 2 41.09 -1.54 -4.32
N CYS A 3 40.60 -2.73 -4.77
CA CYS A 3 39.21 -3.12 -4.49
C CYS A 3 39.00 -3.26 -2.97
N THR A 4 37.83 -2.87 -2.48
CA THR A 4 37.47 -2.97 -1.07
C THR A 4 37.29 -4.43 -0.65
N GLU A 5 37.92 -4.87 0.43
CA GLU A 5 37.69 -6.20 1.02
C GLU A 5 36.31 -6.26 1.67
N LYS A 6 35.52 -7.27 1.31
CA LYS A 6 34.11 -7.41 1.73
C LYS A 6 34.01 -8.34 2.94
N TYR A 7 34.19 -7.83 4.17
CA TYR A 7 34.13 -8.63 5.39
C TYR A 7 32.77 -9.31 5.61
N PHE A 8 31.68 -8.71 5.14
CA PHE A 8 30.33 -9.28 5.22
C PHE A 8 30.14 -10.54 4.35
N GLU A 9 30.98 -10.78 3.35
CA GLU A 9 30.96 -12.01 2.56
C GLU A 9 31.52 -13.19 3.35
N ALA A 10 32.56 -12.97 4.17
CA ALA A 10 33.15 -13.98 5.04
C ALA A 10 32.25 -14.26 6.27
N ASP A 11 31.73 -13.20 6.91
CA ASP A 11 30.76 -13.33 8.01
C ASP A 11 29.74 -12.17 7.99
N ALA A 12 28.53 -12.45 7.53
CA ALA A 12 27.43 -11.48 7.50
C ALA A 12 26.98 -11.03 8.92
N PHE A 13 27.41 -11.69 9.98
CA PHE A 13 27.15 -11.35 11.38
C PHE A 13 28.24 -10.49 12.02
N ARG A 14 29.30 -10.20 11.31
CA ARG A 14 30.32 -9.25 11.76
C ARG A 14 29.73 -7.84 11.72
N THR A 15 29.62 -7.20 12.90
CA THR A 15 28.95 -5.91 13.07
C THR A 15 29.92 -4.74 13.21
N ARG A 16 31.21 -5.02 13.46
CA ARG A 16 32.27 -4.03 13.69
C ARG A 16 33.57 -4.43 13.03
N ALA A 17 34.30 -3.45 12.59
CA ALA A 17 35.69 -3.59 12.12
C ALA A 17 36.47 -2.29 12.35
N GLU A 18 37.79 -2.39 12.23
CA GLU A 18 38.64 -1.25 11.97
C GLU A 18 39.14 -1.35 10.53
N SER A 19 39.24 -0.23 9.83
CA SER A 19 39.71 -0.19 8.46
C SER A 19 40.43 1.13 8.14
N VAL A 20 41.31 1.09 7.16
CA VAL A 20 42.03 2.28 6.70
C VAL A 20 41.16 3.05 5.71
N LEU A 21 41.00 4.35 5.92
CA LEU A 21 40.34 5.26 5.00
C LEU A 21 41.24 5.48 3.77
N LEU A 22 40.84 5.01 2.60
CA LEU A 22 41.61 5.13 1.35
C LEU A 22 41.27 6.42 0.59
N ALA A 23 40.03 6.89 0.66
CA ALA A 23 39.57 8.14 0.04
C ALA A 23 38.41 8.76 0.79
N ALA A 24 38.38 10.09 0.76
CA ALA A 24 37.26 10.90 1.24
C ALA A 24 37.04 12.02 0.23
N VAL A 25 35.86 12.04 -0.40
CA VAL A 25 35.55 13.01 -1.46
C VAL A 25 34.15 13.62 -1.24
N PRO A 26 33.95 14.91 -1.62
CA PRO A 26 32.61 15.49 -1.57
C PRO A 26 31.65 14.76 -2.51
N ASP A 27 30.40 14.51 -2.05
CA ASP A 27 29.33 14.03 -2.92
C ASP A 27 28.59 15.24 -3.49
N SER A 28 28.80 15.51 -4.77
CA SER A 28 28.15 16.62 -5.48
C SER A 28 26.63 16.46 -5.63
N ARG A 29 26.08 15.26 -5.43
CA ARG A 29 24.64 14.96 -5.56
C ARG A 29 23.88 15.31 -4.28
N THR A 30 24.47 15.04 -3.13
CA THR A 30 23.83 15.19 -1.81
C THR A 30 24.35 16.40 -1.02
N GLY A 31 25.54 16.93 -1.38
CA GLY A 31 26.28 17.92 -0.60
C GLY A 31 27.01 17.35 0.61
N GLY A 32 26.97 16.02 0.78
CA GLY A 32 27.69 15.27 1.83
C GLY A 32 29.06 14.78 1.38
N GLY A 33 29.47 13.63 1.89
CA GLY A 33 30.75 12.99 1.56
C GLY A 33 30.59 11.52 1.17
N LEU A 34 31.58 11.03 0.43
CA LEU A 34 31.78 9.63 0.08
C LEU A 34 33.12 9.17 0.64
N LEU A 35 33.12 8.09 1.40
CA LEU A 35 34.32 7.51 1.98
C LEU A 35 34.56 6.10 1.41
N ALA A 36 35.78 5.79 1.01
CA ALA A 36 36.22 4.47 0.58
C ALA A 36 37.21 3.90 1.60
N LEU A 37 36.96 2.65 2.02
CA LEU A 37 37.76 1.93 3.00
C LEU A 37 38.52 0.79 2.35
N GLU A 38 39.63 0.35 2.97
CA GLU A 38 40.41 -0.82 2.53
C GLU A 38 39.57 -2.10 2.60
N GLY A 39 38.82 -2.28 3.69
CA GLY A 39 37.81 -3.33 3.84
C GLY A 39 36.61 -2.80 4.60
N THR A 40 35.46 -3.49 4.55
CA THR A 40 34.25 -3.02 5.23
C THR A 40 33.30 -4.14 5.63
N VAL A 41 32.61 -3.91 6.77
CA VAL A 41 31.47 -4.72 7.22
C VAL A 41 30.14 -4.30 6.59
N PHE A 42 30.08 -3.11 5.97
CA PHE A 42 28.86 -2.58 5.37
C PHE A 42 28.53 -3.27 4.03
N TYR A 43 27.34 -3.81 3.92
CA TYR A 43 26.79 -4.37 2.68
C TYR A 43 26.32 -3.24 1.75
N PRO A 44 26.74 -3.19 0.49
CA PRO A 44 26.25 -2.22 -0.48
C PRO A 44 24.86 -2.61 -0.99
N GLU A 45 24.10 -1.64 -1.51
CA GLU A 45 22.86 -1.96 -2.22
C GLU A 45 23.15 -2.90 -3.39
N GLY A 46 22.44 -4.01 -3.44
CA GLY A 46 22.61 -4.98 -4.51
C GLY A 46 21.60 -6.13 -4.48
N GLY A 47 21.30 -6.71 -5.64
CA GLY A 47 20.42 -7.88 -5.73
C GLY A 47 19.00 -7.70 -5.19
N GLY A 48 18.52 -6.46 -5.06
CA GLY A 48 17.21 -6.13 -4.48
C GLY A 48 17.21 -5.99 -2.96
N GLN A 49 18.38 -6.09 -2.32
CA GLN A 49 18.57 -5.80 -0.91
C GLN A 49 19.15 -4.38 -0.74
N PRO A 50 18.56 -3.51 0.09
CA PRO A 50 19.12 -2.20 0.42
C PRO A 50 20.47 -2.28 1.11
N ALA A 51 21.26 -1.21 0.98
CA ALA A 51 22.52 -1.05 1.69
C ALA A 51 22.35 -1.05 3.21
N ASP A 52 23.43 -1.34 3.91
CA ASP A 52 23.51 -1.14 5.35
C ASP A 52 23.55 0.32 5.73
N ARG A 53 23.26 0.54 6.99
CA ARG A 53 23.40 1.81 7.72
C ARG A 53 24.26 1.59 8.96
N GLY A 54 24.76 2.67 9.50
CA GLY A 54 25.56 2.60 10.73
C GLY A 54 26.42 3.83 10.94
N THR A 55 27.61 3.64 11.54
CA THR A 55 28.50 4.73 11.93
C THR A 55 29.95 4.40 11.56
N LEU A 56 30.67 5.40 11.09
CA LEU A 56 32.13 5.41 11.04
C LEU A 56 32.64 6.38 12.11
N THR A 57 33.53 5.91 12.97
CA THR A 57 34.13 6.76 14.01
C THR A 57 35.57 7.06 13.64
N LEU A 58 35.92 8.34 13.56
CA LEU A 58 37.28 8.81 13.28
C LEU A 58 38.14 8.78 14.54
N PRO A 59 39.50 8.82 14.43
CA PRO A 59 40.37 8.79 15.57
C PRO A 59 40.20 9.93 16.60
N ASP A 60 39.65 11.05 16.17
CA ASP A 60 39.30 12.19 17.03
C ASP A 60 37.99 12.04 17.78
N GLY A 61 37.28 10.91 17.59
CA GLY A 61 35.95 10.63 18.17
C GLY A 61 34.81 11.17 17.38
N THR A 62 35.03 11.77 16.21
CA THR A 62 33.94 12.22 15.32
C THR A 62 33.18 11.04 14.76
N GLU A 63 31.88 11.00 14.97
CA GLU A 63 30.98 9.98 14.42
C GLU A 63 30.31 10.47 13.12
N LEU A 64 30.43 9.67 12.08
CA LEU A 64 29.83 9.91 10.76
C LEU A 64 28.73 8.87 10.51
N ALA A 65 27.49 9.31 10.41
CA ALA A 65 26.39 8.42 10.06
C ALA A 65 26.51 7.96 8.60
N VAL A 66 26.60 6.65 8.38
CA VAL A 66 26.54 6.03 7.05
C VAL A 66 25.08 5.82 6.70
N THR A 67 24.60 6.49 5.66
CA THR A 67 23.20 6.47 5.23
C THR A 67 22.95 5.58 4.00
N ASP A 68 24.00 5.30 3.23
CA ASP A 68 23.96 4.46 2.04
C ASP A 68 25.37 3.92 1.72
N VAL A 69 25.42 2.76 1.07
CA VAL A 69 26.67 2.16 0.55
C VAL A 69 26.43 1.64 -0.84
N HIS A 70 27.28 2.02 -1.79
CA HIS A 70 27.21 1.53 -3.17
C HIS A 70 28.56 1.09 -3.70
N GLU A 71 28.56 0.15 -4.61
CA GLU A 71 29.78 -0.37 -5.26
C GLU A 71 29.98 0.29 -6.62
N GLN A 72 31.18 0.78 -6.85
CA GLN A 72 31.63 1.27 -8.17
C GLN A 72 33.05 0.80 -8.44
N ASP A 73 33.27 0.08 -9.52
CA ASP A 73 34.58 -0.43 -9.95
C ASP A 73 35.32 -1.24 -8.86
N GLY A 74 34.58 -2.04 -8.08
CA GLY A 74 35.10 -2.85 -6.96
C GLY A 74 35.40 -2.07 -5.67
N ILE A 75 35.08 -0.78 -5.63
CA ILE A 75 35.24 0.09 -4.47
C ILE A 75 33.86 0.31 -3.84
N LEU A 76 33.76 0.10 -2.51
CA LEU A 76 32.57 0.38 -1.74
C LEU A 76 32.64 1.81 -1.19
N TRP A 77 31.68 2.64 -1.61
CA TRP A 77 31.55 4.04 -1.21
C TRP A 77 30.48 4.19 -0.15
N HIS A 78 30.89 4.71 1.02
CA HIS A 78 30.00 4.97 2.16
C HIS A 78 29.56 6.43 2.12
N SER A 79 28.25 6.66 1.97
CA SER A 79 27.64 8.00 1.92
C SER A 79 27.42 8.53 3.33
N VAL A 80 27.92 9.74 3.59
CA VAL A 80 27.73 10.47 4.86
C VAL A 80 27.13 11.85 4.63
N PRO A 81 26.29 12.38 5.55
CA PRO A 81 25.63 13.68 5.36
C PRO A 81 26.59 14.88 5.32
N SER A 82 27.74 14.76 5.96
CA SER A 82 28.79 15.81 5.99
C SER A 82 30.17 15.18 5.98
N LEU A 83 31.13 15.84 5.33
CA LEU A 83 32.53 15.41 5.28
C LEU A 83 33.39 16.38 6.11
N PRO A 84 33.86 15.96 7.31
CA PRO A 84 34.73 16.81 8.11
C PRO A 84 36.19 16.84 7.54
N ASP A 85 36.91 17.92 7.79
CA ASP A 85 38.31 18.09 7.36
C ASP A 85 39.26 17.05 7.98
N THR A 86 38.84 16.42 9.11
CA THR A 86 39.60 15.36 9.79
C THR A 86 39.48 14.01 9.08
N ALA A 87 38.55 13.82 8.14
CA ALA A 87 38.44 12.59 7.35
C ALA A 87 39.47 12.58 6.20
N VAL A 88 40.72 12.33 6.53
CA VAL A 88 41.84 12.31 5.60
C VAL A 88 42.28 10.87 5.28
N PRO A 89 42.67 10.57 4.03
CA PRO A 89 43.21 9.24 3.67
C PRO A 89 44.39 8.84 4.55
N GLY A 90 44.43 7.53 4.90
CA GLY A 90 45.52 6.93 5.71
C GLY A 90 45.19 6.83 7.21
N ILE A 91 44.11 7.41 7.70
CA ILE A 91 43.65 7.19 9.09
C ILE A 91 42.91 5.86 9.22
N THR A 92 42.97 5.26 10.43
CA THR A 92 42.14 4.12 10.77
C THR A 92 40.80 4.60 11.31
N VAL A 93 39.70 4.06 10.79
CA VAL A 93 38.34 4.35 11.25
C VAL A 93 37.71 3.09 11.84
N GLU A 94 36.87 3.28 12.87
CA GLU A 94 36.07 2.19 13.41
C GLU A 94 34.72 2.15 12.70
N GLU A 95 34.30 0.95 12.29
CA GLU A 95 33.04 0.67 11.64
C GLU A 95 32.06 0.03 12.61
N ALA A 96 30.80 0.47 12.59
CA ALA A 96 29.70 -0.18 13.30
C ALA A 96 28.42 -0.11 12.46
N ILE A 97 27.91 -1.26 12.03
CA ILE A 97 26.61 -1.31 11.33
C ILE A 97 25.44 -1.25 12.30
N ASP A 98 24.30 -0.74 11.83
CA ASP A 98 23.00 -0.92 12.46
C ASP A 98 22.58 -2.39 12.33
N TRP A 99 22.75 -3.16 13.43
CA TRP A 99 22.47 -4.58 13.42
C TRP A 99 21.01 -4.91 13.19
N ASP A 100 20.09 -4.13 13.77
CA ASP A 100 18.66 -4.39 13.64
C ASP A 100 18.22 -4.18 12.19
N TRP A 101 18.77 -3.17 11.52
CA TRP A 101 18.59 -2.95 10.09
C TRP A 101 19.13 -4.10 9.24
N ARG A 102 20.38 -4.52 9.47
CA ARG A 102 21.03 -5.65 8.77
C ARG A 102 20.23 -6.93 8.95
N PHE A 103 19.89 -7.28 10.20
CA PHE A 103 19.23 -8.53 10.53
C PHE A 103 17.82 -8.59 9.94
N ASP A 104 17.08 -7.49 9.98
CA ASP A 104 15.81 -7.39 9.26
C ASP A 104 15.98 -7.72 7.76
N LYS A 105 16.98 -7.13 7.08
CA LYS A 105 17.21 -7.43 5.65
C LYS A 105 17.59 -8.89 5.43
N MET A 106 18.38 -9.48 6.30
CA MET A 106 18.73 -10.90 6.25
C MET A 106 17.49 -11.79 6.42
N GLN A 107 16.58 -11.46 7.35
CA GLN A 107 15.32 -12.18 7.54
C GLN A 107 14.44 -12.10 6.28
N GLN A 108 14.28 -10.89 5.72
CA GLN A 108 13.50 -10.70 4.49
C GLN A 108 14.10 -11.46 3.30
N HIS A 109 15.41 -11.39 3.11
CA HIS A 109 16.09 -12.02 1.98
C HIS A 109 16.08 -13.55 2.07
N THR A 110 16.42 -14.10 3.24
CA THR A 110 16.40 -15.56 3.45
C THR A 110 14.97 -16.10 3.34
N GLY A 111 13.98 -15.38 3.89
CA GLY A 111 12.58 -15.76 3.79
C GLY A 111 12.05 -15.73 2.35
N GLU A 112 12.52 -14.78 1.53
CA GLU A 112 12.21 -14.76 0.10
C GLU A 112 12.78 -15.99 -0.61
N HIS A 113 14.06 -16.33 -0.36
CA HIS A 113 14.68 -17.53 -0.94
C HIS A 113 13.90 -18.79 -0.57
N ILE A 114 13.51 -18.97 0.69
CA ILE A 114 12.71 -20.11 1.13
C ILE A 114 11.39 -20.15 0.35
N LEU A 115 10.64 -19.06 0.33
CA LEU A 115 9.34 -19.04 -0.32
C LEU A 115 9.46 -19.21 -1.84
N SER A 116 10.40 -18.53 -2.50
CA SER A 116 10.57 -18.63 -3.96
C SER A 116 11.01 -20.01 -4.38
N GLY A 117 11.87 -20.69 -3.61
CA GLY A 117 12.25 -22.08 -3.86
C GLY A 117 11.09 -23.06 -3.68
N ILE A 118 10.25 -22.86 -2.66
CA ILE A 118 9.01 -23.63 -2.48
C ILE A 118 8.03 -23.41 -3.64
N LEU A 119 7.83 -22.16 -4.08
CA LEU A 119 6.95 -21.85 -5.22
C LEU A 119 7.48 -22.47 -6.53
N HIS A 120 8.79 -22.44 -6.74
CA HIS A 120 9.42 -23.12 -7.86
C HIS A 120 9.17 -24.64 -7.81
N ARG A 121 9.41 -25.27 -6.67
CA ARG A 121 9.23 -26.72 -6.49
C ARG A 121 7.76 -27.16 -6.67
N MET A 122 6.80 -26.38 -6.15
CA MET A 122 5.38 -26.77 -6.17
C MET A 122 4.68 -26.42 -7.49
N PHE A 123 5.08 -25.34 -8.16
CA PHE A 123 4.33 -24.76 -9.28
C PHE A 123 5.19 -24.49 -10.52
N GLY A 124 6.49 -24.74 -10.48
CA GLY A 124 7.42 -24.33 -11.54
C GLY A 124 7.54 -22.80 -11.66
N ALA A 125 7.20 -22.08 -10.61
CA ALA A 125 7.19 -20.61 -10.61
C ALA A 125 8.61 -20.06 -10.47
N GLU A 126 9.07 -19.26 -11.44
CA GLU A 126 10.31 -18.51 -11.33
C GLU A 126 10.08 -17.18 -10.65
N ASN A 127 11.04 -16.72 -9.84
CA ASN A 127 11.08 -15.37 -9.33
C ASN A 127 11.63 -14.43 -10.44
N VAL A 128 10.74 -13.62 -11.03
CA VAL A 128 11.08 -12.69 -12.12
C VAL A 128 11.22 -11.24 -11.65
N GLY A 129 11.05 -10.96 -10.37
CA GLY A 129 11.22 -9.64 -9.76
C GLY A 129 11.28 -9.71 -8.25
N PHE A 130 12.26 -9.02 -7.65
CA PHE A 130 12.48 -9.02 -6.19
C PHE A 130 12.98 -7.66 -5.73
N HIS A 131 12.43 -7.17 -4.62
CA HIS A 131 12.90 -5.96 -3.96
C HIS A 131 12.48 -5.96 -2.49
N ILE A 132 13.43 -5.71 -1.59
CA ILE A 132 13.15 -5.50 -0.16
C ILE A 132 12.79 -4.04 0.06
N GLY A 133 11.50 -3.73 0.09
CA GLY A 133 11.00 -2.40 0.40
C GLY A 133 11.05 -2.07 1.90
N ALA A 134 10.69 -0.82 2.24
CA ALA A 134 10.64 -0.36 3.62
C ALA A 134 9.62 -1.16 4.47
N GLU A 135 8.42 -1.40 3.92
CA GLU A 135 7.33 -2.05 4.64
C GLU A 135 7.26 -3.57 4.37
N ALA A 136 7.50 -3.97 3.13
CA ALA A 136 7.38 -5.36 2.71
C ALA A 136 8.32 -5.70 1.56
N VAL A 137 8.57 -6.98 1.36
CA VAL A 137 9.26 -7.53 0.20
C VAL A 137 8.25 -7.72 -0.93
N ARG A 138 8.57 -7.19 -2.10
CA ARG A 138 7.85 -7.48 -3.34
C ARG A 138 8.54 -8.59 -4.10
N MET A 139 7.77 -9.62 -4.47
CA MET A 139 8.23 -10.73 -5.29
C MET A 139 7.23 -10.99 -6.42
N ASP A 140 7.72 -11.11 -7.65
CA ASP A 140 6.91 -11.39 -8.84
C ASP A 140 7.20 -12.81 -9.34
N THR A 141 6.16 -13.60 -9.61
CA THR A 141 6.28 -14.95 -10.15
C THR A 141 6.00 -15.00 -11.65
N SER A 142 6.57 -16.00 -12.34
CA SER A 142 6.41 -16.21 -13.79
C SER A 142 5.07 -16.84 -14.19
N VAL A 143 4.37 -17.47 -13.23
CA VAL A 143 3.12 -18.21 -13.48
C VAL A 143 2.03 -17.80 -12.47
N PRO A 144 0.74 -17.91 -12.84
CA PRO A 144 -0.35 -17.68 -11.93
C PRO A 144 -0.42 -18.77 -10.87
N ILE A 145 -0.71 -18.38 -9.62
CA ILE A 145 -0.87 -19.29 -8.49
C ILE A 145 -2.16 -18.95 -7.77
N SER A 146 -2.98 -19.95 -7.48
CA SER A 146 -4.24 -19.73 -6.76
C SER A 146 -4.01 -19.31 -5.30
N ALA A 147 -5.00 -18.66 -4.69
CA ALA A 147 -4.95 -18.29 -3.28
C ALA A 147 -4.76 -19.52 -2.36
N GLU A 148 -5.32 -20.68 -2.74
CA GLU A 148 -5.11 -21.92 -2.02
C GLU A 148 -3.68 -22.44 -2.17
N GLY A 149 -3.13 -22.39 -3.40
CA GLY A 149 -1.74 -22.73 -3.68
C GLY A 149 -0.76 -21.85 -2.89
N LEU A 150 -1.02 -20.53 -2.81
CA LEU A 150 -0.21 -19.60 -2.03
C LEU A 150 -0.27 -19.91 -0.52
N ARG A 151 -1.45 -20.26 0.02
CA ARG A 151 -1.56 -20.66 1.43
C ARG A 151 -0.79 -21.98 1.71
N ALA A 152 -0.83 -22.92 0.79
CA ALA A 152 -0.08 -24.18 0.91
C ALA A 152 1.43 -23.93 0.86
N ALA A 153 1.91 -23.07 -0.06
CA ALA A 153 3.31 -22.69 -0.17
C ALA A 153 3.80 -21.92 1.06
N GLU A 154 3.01 -20.97 1.58
CA GLU A 154 3.32 -20.25 2.82
C GLU A 154 3.50 -21.21 4.00
N LEU A 155 2.61 -22.17 4.15
CA LEU A 155 2.73 -23.17 5.22
C LEU A 155 3.98 -24.03 5.05
N GLU A 156 4.27 -24.49 3.83
CA GLU A 156 5.45 -25.29 3.54
C GLU A 156 6.76 -24.50 3.75
N ALA A 157 6.79 -23.23 3.37
CA ALA A 157 7.92 -22.34 3.63
C ALA A 157 8.16 -22.20 5.14
N ASN A 158 7.10 -22.04 5.94
CA ASN A 158 7.23 -21.96 7.39
C ASN A 158 7.65 -23.28 8.03
N ARG A 159 7.34 -24.44 7.43
CA ARG A 159 7.87 -25.74 7.89
C ARG A 159 9.40 -25.78 7.78
N ILE A 160 9.98 -25.23 6.70
CA ILE A 160 11.43 -25.10 6.56
C ILE A 160 12.00 -24.17 7.64
N VAL A 161 11.32 -23.05 7.95
CA VAL A 161 11.70 -22.15 9.05
C VAL A 161 11.75 -22.92 10.38
N TRP A 162 10.71 -23.70 10.69
CA TRP A 162 10.60 -24.45 11.95
C TRP A 162 11.59 -25.61 12.08
N GLN A 163 12.14 -26.10 10.96
CA GLN A 163 13.19 -27.14 10.98
C GLN A 163 14.55 -26.60 11.40
N ASP A 164 14.73 -25.26 11.38
CA ASP A 164 15.96 -24.58 11.76
C ASP A 164 17.23 -25.16 11.10
N VAL A 165 17.15 -25.41 9.78
CA VAL A 165 18.27 -25.93 9.01
C VAL A 165 19.29 -24.85 8.70
N PRO A 166 20.61 -25.18 8.56
CA PRO A 166 21.64 -24.21 8.23
C PRO A 166 21.47 -23.65 6.82
N VAL A 167 21.74 -22.34 6.67
CA VAL A 167 21.89 -21.67 5.38
C VAL A 167 23.36 -21.73 5.00
N VAL A 168 23.67 -22.49 3.97
CA VAL A 168 25.06 -22.80 3.57
C VAL A 168 25.47 -21.92 2.41
N ILE A 169 26.59 -21.23 2.55
CA ILE A 169 27.18 -20.38 1.52
C ILE A 169 28.44 -21.05 1.00
N THR A 170 28.54 -21.23 -0.32
CA THR A 170 29.72 -21.83 -0.96
C THR A 170 30.16 -21.04 -2.18
N TYR A 171 31.42 -21.20 -2.54
CA TYR A 171 32.04 -20.66 -3.75
C TYR A 171 32.57 -21.83 -4.58
N PRO A 172 31.70 -22.54 -5.33
CA PRO A 172 32.10 -23.71 -6.10
C PRO A 172 33.09 -23.35 -7.20
N THR A 173 33.98 -24.31 -7.48
CA THR A 173 34.84 -24.24 -8.67
C THR A 173 34.00 -24.35 -9.93
N PRO A 174 34.49 -23.97 -11.13
CA PRO A 174 33.75 -24.10 -12.38
C PRO A 174 33.29 -25.55 -12.67
N GLN A 175 34.05 -26.55 -12.25
CA GLN A 175 33.69 -27.95 -12.41
C GLN A 175 32.56 -28.38 -11.46
N GLU A 176 32.59 -27.98 -10.21
CA GLU A 176 31.53 -28.21 -9.24
C GLU A 176 30.25 -27.46 -9.65
N LEU A 177 30.38 -26.19 -10.11
CA LEU A 177 29.25 -25.38 -10.56
C LEU A 177 28.53 -26.01 -11.75
N ALA A 178 29.28 -26.58 -12.71
CA ALA A 178 28.71 -27.27 -13.88
C ALA A 178 27.92 -28.54 -13.52
N ALA A 179 28.21 -29.15 -12.36
CA ALA A 179 27.49 -30.32 -11.83
C ALA A 179 26.32 -29.94 -10.91
N LEU A 180 26.19 -28.66 -10.51
CA LEU A 180 25.20 -28.19 -9.55
C LEU A 180 23.95 -27.68 -10.27
N THR A 181 22.78 -28.15 -9.85
CA THR A 181 21.52 -27.56 -10.26
C THR A 181 21.17 -26.42 -9.33
N TYR A 182 21.15 -25.20 -9.83
CA TYR A 182 20.84 -24.01 -9.05
C TYR A 182 20.01 -23.01 -9.85
N ARG A 183 19.29 -22.13 -9.15
CA ARG A 183 18.56 -21.02 -9.78
C ARG A 183 19.46 -19.78 -9.88
N SER A 184 19.32 -19.02 -10.94
CA SER A 184 19.99 -17.74 -11.10
C SER A 184 19.08 -16.76 -11.83
N LYS A 185 19.04 -15.51 -11.37
CA LYS A 185 18.28 -14.42 -12.01
C LYS A 185 19.05 -13.75 -13.14
N LYS A 186 20.36 -13.98 -13.25
CA LYS A 186 21.28 -13.37 -14.25
C LYS A 186 22.38 -14.36 -14.58
N GLU A 187 22.96 -14.19 -15.78
CA GLU A 187 24.27 -14.76 -16.05
C GLU A 187 25.31 -14.05 -15.19
N ILE A 188 26.17 -14.82 -14.54
CA ILE A 188 27.19 -14.31 -13.61
C ILE A 188 28.55 -14.58 -14.22
N GLU A 189 29.31 -13.51 -14.45
CA GLU A 189 30.71 -13.61 -14.84
C GLU A 189 31.60 -13.71 -13.60
N GLY A 190 32.62 -14.58 -13.64
CA GLY A 190 33.57 -14.76 -12.54
C GLY A 190 33.12 -15.79 -11.48
N GLN A 191 33.51 -15.58 -10.23
CA GLN A 191 33.24 -16.51 -9.15
C GLN A 191 31.78 -16.41 -8.72
N VAL A 192 31.04 -17.54 -8.77
CA VAL A 192 29.63 -17.63 -8.39
C VAL A 192 29.52 -17.99 -6.90
N ARG A 193 28.78 -17.18 -6.15
CA ARG A 193 28.42 -17.45 -4.76
C ARG A 193 27.07 -18.15 -4.71
N ILE A 194 27.04 -19.37 -4.19
CA ILE A 194 25.84 -20.19 -4.06
C ILE A 194 25.32 -20.17 -2.62
N VAL A 195 24.05 -19.89 -2.47
CA VAL A 195 23.30 -20.02 -1.21
C VAL A 195 22.43 -21.26 -1.30
N THR A 196 22.66 -22.22 -0.39
CA THR A 196 21.90 -23.45 -0.28
C THR A 196 21.08 -23.46 0.99
N ILE A 197 19.76 -23.61 0.87
CA ILE A 197 18.83 -23.82 1.97
C ILE A 197 18.23 -25.21 1.80
N PRO A 198 18.69 -26.21 2.60
CA PRO A 198 18.23 -27.59 2.42
C PRO A 198 16.71 -27.74 2.41
N GLY A 199 16.19 -28.44 1.41
CA GLY A 199 14.74 -28.62 1.26
C GLY A 199 13.95 -27.43 0.71
N ALA A 200 14.60 -26.28 0.52
CA ALA A 200 13.95 -25.09 -0.01
C ALA A 200 14.58 -24.58 -1.31
N ASP A 201 15.84 -24.17 -1.31
CA ASP A 201 16.45 -23.45 -2.43
C ASP A 201 17.94 -23.74 -2.61
N VAL A 202 18.40 -23.67 -3.84
CA VAL A 202 19.82 -23.57 -4.23
C VAL A 202 19.90 -22.46 -5.28
N CYS A 203 20.51 -21.34 -4.93
CA CYS A 203 20.47 -20.15 -5.76
C CYS A 203 21.78 -19.36 -5.76
N ALA A 204 22.14 -18.80 -6.90
CA ALA A 204 23.21 -17.83 -6.98
C ALA A 204 22.76 -16.48 -6.39
N CYS A 205 23.41 -16.04 -5.31
CA CYS A 205 23.04 -14.82 -4.60
C CYS A 205 24.23 -14.18 -3.88
N CYS A 206 24.35 -12.84 -3.97
CA CYS A 206 25.39 -12.06 -3.30
C CYS A 206 24.90 -11.37 -2.03
N GLY A 207 23.61 -11.47 -1.67
CA GLY A 207 23.04 -10.82 -0.49
C GLY A 207 23.45 -11.43 0.84
N THR A 208 23.09 -10.78 1.93
CA THR A 208 23.32 -11.31 3.29
C THR A 208 22.15 -12.19 3.71
N HIS A 209 22.47 -13.28 4.43
CA HIS A 209 21.49 -14.27 4.87
C HIS A 209 21.62 -14.60 6.34
N THR A 210 20.57 -15.10 6.96
CA THR A 210 20.60 -15.68 8.31
C THR A 210 21.46 -16.93 8.34
N ARG A 211 22.01 -17.32 9.49
CA ARG A 211 22.80 -18.56 9.63
C ARG A 211 21.95 -19.81 9.54
N THR A 212 20.71 -19.71 10.02
CA THR A 212 19.76 -20.83 9.97
C THR A 212 18.38 -20.33 9.55
N THR A 213 17.54 -21.21 9.06
CA THR A 213 16.17 -20.86 8.66
C THR A 213 15.30 -20.44 9.84
N GLY A 214 15.56 -20.95 11.05
CA GLY A 214 14.84 -20.55 12.26
C GLY A 214 14.98 -19.07 12.61
N GLN A 215 16.12 -18.46 12.27
CA GLN A 215 16.35 -17.04 12.46
C GLN A 215 15.49 -16.13 11.55
N VAL A 216 14.87 -16.68 10.52
CA VAL A 216 13.87 -15.96 9.70
C VAL A 216 12.61 -15.65 10.51
N GLY A 217 12.30 -16.49 11.51
CA GLY A 217 11.15 -16.34 12.41
C GLY A 217 9.86 -16.85 11.77
N GLN A 218 9.20 -16.04 10.99
CA GLN A 218 7.96 -16.38 10.28
C GLN A 218 7.95 -15.73 8.88
N ILE A 219 7.44 -16.45 7.90
CA ILE A 219 7.17 -15.93 6.55
C ILE A 219 5.67 -15.72 6.41
N LYS A 220 5.24 -14.52 6.01
CA LYS A 220 3.83 -14.19 5.82
C LYS A 220 3.60 -13.51 4.47
N ILE A 221 2.70 -14.08 3.66
CA ILE A 221 2.16 -13.42 2.47
C ILE A 221 1.06 -12.47 2.93
N LEU A 222 1.23 -11.16 2.70
CA LEU A 222 0.26 -10.13 3.05
C LEU A 222 -0.79 -9.96 1.95
N THR A 223 -0.32 -9.84 0.69
CA THR A 223 -1.19 -9.64 -0.47
C THR A 223 -0.69 -10.44 -1.67
N SER A 224 -1.60 -10.74 -2.58
CA SER A 224 -1.32 -11.31 -3.88
C SER A 224 -2.20 -10.65 -4.94
N GLU A 225 -1.62 -10.29 -6.08
CA GLU A 225 -2.34 -9.71 -7.21
C GLU A 225 -1.83 -10.30 -8.54
N ASN A 226 -2.71 -10.41 -9.53
CA ASN A 226 -2.29 -10.87 -10.85
C ASN A 226 -1.37 -9.83 -11.50
N TYR A 227 -0.21 -10.25 -11.99
CA TYR A 227 0.77 -9.37 -12.57
C TYR A 227 1.53 -10.03 -13.72
N LYS A 228 1.45 -9.45 -14.93
CA LYS A 228 2.22 -9.86 -16.14
C LYS A 228 2.22 -11.37 -16.41
N GLY A 229 1.08 -12.03 -16.25
CA GLY A 229 0.93 -13.48 -16.49
C GLY A 229 1.32 -14.37 -15.29
N GLY A 230 1.80 -13.77 -14.20
CA GLY A 230 2.08 -14.42 -12.92
C GLY A 230 1.34 -13.77 -11.77
N VAL A 231 1.94 -13.83 -10.60
CA VAL A 231 1.41 -13.20 -9.36
C VAL A 231 2.48 -12.31 -8.74
N ARG A 232 2.10 -11.10 -8.36
CA ARG A 232 2.89 -10.23 -7.50
C ARG A 232 2.51 -10.48 -6.06
N LEU A 233 3.48 -10.78 -5.23
CA LEU A 233 3.33 -11.02 -3.81
C LEU A 233 3.95 -9.87 -3.01
N SER A 234 3.27 -9.49 -1.92
CA SER A 234 3.84 -8.70 -0.84
C SER A 234 4.04 -9.63 0.34
N ILE A 235 5.27 -9.81 0.78
CA ILE A 235 5.63 -10.72 1.88
C ILE A 235 6.42 -10.00 2.97
N VAL A 236 6.33 -10.51 4.17
CA VAL A 236 7.13 -10.05 5.32
C VAL A 236 7.66 -11.24 6.10
N CYS A 237 8.83 -11.07 6.72
CA CYS A 237 9.47 -12.11 7.54
C CYS A 237 9.84 -11.54 8.91
N GLY A 238 10.00 -12.42 9.90
CA GLY A 238 10.51 -12.09 11.22
C GLY A 238 9.69 -11.04 11.97
N ALA A 239 10.36 -10.00 12.45
CA ALA A 239 9.72 -8.93 13.22
C ALA A 239 8.58 -8.26 12.46
N ARG A 240 8.76 -8.00 11.16
CA ARG A 240 7.70 -7.40 10.31
C ARG A 240 6.45 -8.29 10.21
N ALA A 241 6.60 -9.63 10.24
CA ALA A 241 5.45 -10.53 10.23
C ALA A 241 4.67 -10.46 11.55
N LEU A 242 5.37 -10.32 12.69
CA LEU A 242 4.75 -10.10 14.00
C LEU A 242 4.01 -8.75 14.04
N GLU A 243 4.64 -7.67 13.58
CA GLU A 243 4.04 -6.33 13.51
C GLU A 243 2.78 -6.32 12.63
N ALA A 244 2.83 -6.98 11.48
CA ALA A 244 1.66 -7.14 10.61
C ALA A 244 0.51 -7.88 11.30
N ALA A 245 0.81 -8.96 12.03
CA ALA A 245 -0.19 -9.70 12.80
C ALA A 245 -0.79 -8.85 13.94
N GLN A 246 0.04 -8.07 14.65
CA GLN A 246 -0.41 -7.14 15.69
C GLN A 246 -1.31 -6.04 15.11
N ALA A 247 -0.94 -5.45 13.99
CA ALA A 247 -1.73 -4.44 13.31
C ALA A 247 -3.08 -4.98 12.81
N MET A 248 -3.11 -6.20 12.29
CA MET A 248 -4.36 -6.87 11.90
C MET A 248 -5.28 -7.09 13.13
N ARG A 249 -4.71 -7.55 14.25
CA ARG A 249 -5.45 -7.75 15.49
C ARG A 249 -6.00 -6.44 16.04
N ALA A 250 -5.23 -5.36 16.02
CA ALA A 250 -5.67 -4.04 16.47
C ALA A 250 -6.87 -3.55 15.64
N ARG A 251 -6.79 -3.60 14.31
CA ARG A 251 -7.93 -3.25 13.42
C ARG A 251 -9.17 -4.09 13.69
N GLN A 252 -9.00 -5.39 13.92
CA GLN A 252 -10.12 -6.28 14.26
C GLN A 252 -10.74 -5.92 15.61
N ALA A 253 -9.93 -5.54 16.62
CA ALA A 253 -10.41 -5.09 17.91
C ALA A 253 -11.20 -3.78 17.80
N ASP A 254 -10.73 -2.82 17.01
CA ASP A 254 -11.43 -1.55 16.76
C ASP A 254 -12.80 -1.78 16.11
N ILE A 255 -12.87 -2.64 15.08
CA ILE A 255 -14.15 -3.03 14.45
C ILE A 255 -15.05 -3.72 15.48
N GLY A 256 -14.50 -4.63 16.29
CA GLY A 256 -15.24 -5.33 17.34
C GLY A 256 -15.81 -4.38 18.39
N ALA A 257 -15.02 -3.38 18.81
CA ALA A 257 -15.47 -2.36 19.76
C ALA A 257 -16.62 -1.50 19.18
N LEU A 258 -16.48 -1.04 17.93
CA LEU A 258 -17.52 -0.26 17.23
C LEU A 258 -18.85 -1.03 17.11
N LEU A 259 -18.79 -2.33 16.84
CA LEU A 259 -19.96 -3.18 16.61
C LEU A 259 -20.43 -3.95 17.86
N SER A 260 -19.79 -3.75 19.00
CA SER A 260 -20.02 -4.53 20.25
C SER A 260 -19.94 -6.05 19.99
N ALA A 261 -18.96 -6.47 19.19
CA ALA A 261 -18.77 -7.85 18.75
C ALA A 261 -17.48 -8.45 19.32
N LYS A 262 -17.50 -9.75 19.63
CA LYS A 262 -16.28 -10.50 19.95
C LYS A 262 -15.39 -10.65 18.72
N ALA A 263 -14.09 -10.88 18.92
CA ALA A 263 -13.12 -10.96 17.84
C ALA A 263 -13.47 -11.98 16.73
N ASP A 264 -13.99 -13.15 17.12
CA ASP A 264 -14.44 -14.21 16.20
C ASP A 264 -15.80 -13.92 15.53
N GLN A 265 -16.52 -12.89 15.99
CA GLN A 265 -17.86 -12.51 15.51
C GLN A 265 -17.86 -11.19 14.70
N THR A 266 -16.72 -10.56 14.50
CA THR A 266 -16.64 -9.25 13.81
C THR A 266 -17.20 -9.31 12.38
N ALA A 267 -16.88 -10.35 11.61
CA ALA A 267 -17.41 -10.50 10.25
C ALA A 267 -18.93 -10.65 10.25
N VAL A 268 -19.50 -11.44 11.16
CA VAL A 268 -20.95 -11.61 11.31
C VAL A 268 -21.62 -10.29 11.68
N ALA A 269 -21.00 -9.51 12.59
CA ALA A 269 -21.51 -8.20 12.97
C ALA A 269 -21.50 -7.19 11.82
N VAL A 270 -20.46 -7.19 10.99
CA VAL A 270 -20.40 -6.35 9.78
C VAL A 270 -21.53 -6.71 8.82
N HIS A 271 -21.74 -8.00 8.54
CA HIS A 271 -22.84 -8.44 7.67
C HIS A 271 -24.20 -8.04 8.23
N ARG A 272 -24.42 -8.23 9.54
CA ARG A 272 -25.68 -7.80 10.18
C ARG A 272 -25.96 -6.30 9.96
N VAL A 273 -24.97 -5.44 10.25
CA VAL A 273 -25.13 -3.98 10.05
C VAL A 273 -25.36 -3.63 8.58
N TYR A 274 -24.69 -4.30 7.66
CA TYR A 274 -24.92 -4.12 6.23
C TYR A 274 -26.33 -4.49 5.80
N ASP A 275 -26.86 -5.62 6.30
CA ASP A 275 -28.20 -6.09 6.01
C ASP A 275 -29.26 -5.14 6.61
N GLU A 276 -29.07 -4.71 7.88
CA GLU A 276 -29.91 -3.73 8.57
C GLU A 276 -29.93 -2.40 7.80
N TYR A 277 -28.77 -1.91 7.37
CA TYR A 277 -28.66 -0.69 6.56
C TYR A 277 -29.39 -0.82 5.19
N THR A 278 -29.26 -1.96 4.55
CA THR A 278 -29.93 -2.24 3.27
C THR A 278 -31.45 -2.29 3.43
N ALA A 279 -31.92 -2.97 4.48
CA ALA A 279 -33.34 -3.02 4.83
C ALA A 279 -33.89 -1.62 5.17
N LEU A 280 -33.12 -0.83 5.96
CA LEU A 280 -33.50 0.54 6.29
C LEU A 280 -33.62 1.43 5.04
N LYS A 281 -32.69 1.34 4.09
CA LYS A 281 -32.76 2.05 2.81
C LYS A 281 -34.01 1.67 2.02
N PHE A 282 -34.32 0.37 1.95
CA PHE A 282 -35.50 -0.12 1.25
C PHE A 282 -36.80 0.40 1.91
N ASN A 283 -36.88 0.31 3.22
CA ASN A 283 -38.05 0.81 3.98
C ASN A 283 -38.22 2.33 3.82
N HIS A 284 -37.11 3.08 3.92
CA HIS A 284 -37.11 4.52 3.70
C HIS A 284 -37.60 4.88 2.29
N PHE A 285 -37.13 4.18 1.26
CA PHE A 285 -37.59 4.35 -0.11
C PHE A 285 -39.10 4.10 -0.24
N GLY A 286 -39.61 3.03 0.37
CA GLY A 286 -41.03 2.71 0.40
C GLY A 286 -41.89 3.77 1.09
N LEU A 287 -41.45 4.26 2.27
CA LEU A 287 -42.15 5.33 2.97
C LEU A 287 -42.15 6.64 2.21
N CYS A 288 -41.02 7.01 1.57
CA CYS A 288 -40.99 8.17 0.67
C CYS A 288 -41.93 8.02 -0.49
N SER A 289 -42.07 6.83 -1.12
CA SER A 289 -43.01 6.59 -2.21
C SER A 289 -44.46 6.76 -1.75
N GLN A 290 -44.84 6.24 -0.62
CA GLN A 290 -46.19 6.44 -0.02
C GLN A 290 -46.46 7.92 0.27
N LEU A 291 -45.49 8.64 0.82
CA LEU A 291 -45.60 10.08 1.06
C LEU A 291 -45.76 10.84 -0.25
N PHE A 292 -45.00 10.52 -1.29
CA PHE A 292 -45.06 11.18 -2.59
C PHE A 292 -46.41 10.92 -3.27
N ASP A 293 -46.95 9.70 -3.17
CA ASP A 293 -48.30 9.37 -3.68
C ASP A 293 -49.37 10.18 -2.95
N ALA A 294 -49.30 10.31 -1.62
CA ALA A 294 -50.25 11.10 -0.87
C ALA A 294 -50.17 12.61 -1.21
N LEU A 295 -48.93 13.14 -1.35
CA LEU A 295 -48.73 14.54 -1.74
C LEU A 295 -49.20 14.82 -3.17
N ALA A 296 -49.04 13.87 -4.09
CA ALA A 296 -49.51 13.99 -5.47
C ALA A 296 -51.03 13.89 -5.55
N ALA A 297 -51.68 13.00 -4.79
CA ALA A 297 -53.11 12.85 -4.73
C ALA A 297 -53.84 14.09 -4.18
N ALA A 298 -53.14 14.94 -3.43
CA ALA A 298 -53.65 16.20 -2.90
C ALA A 298 -53.46 17.38 -3.88
N VAL A 299 -53.01 17.14 -5.10
CA VAL A 299 -52.83 18.19 -6.12
C VAL A 299 -54.02 18.21 -7.05
N GLU A 300 -54.62 19.40 -7.22
CA GLU A 300 -55.69 19.57 -8.19
C GLU A 300 -55.15 19.70 -9.63
N PRO A 301 -55.78 19.05 -10.62
CA PRO A 301 -55.36 19.13 -12.01
C PRO A 301 -55.26 20.59 -12.52
N GLY A 302 -54.16 20.92 -13.18
CA GLY A 302 -53.90 22.26 -13.71
C GLY A 302 -53.29 23.25 -12.69
N GLN A 303 -53.24 22.92 -11.40
CA GLN A 303 -52.67 23.77 -10.36
C GLN A 303 -51.17 23.55 -10.20
N ASN A 304 -50.44 24.59 -9.77
CA ASN A 304 -49.03 24.49 -9.39
C ASN A 304 -48.92 23.77 -8.06
N ALA A 305 -47.88 22.90 -7.94
CA ALA A 305 -47.65 22.11 -6.73
C ALA A 305 -46.24 22.37 -6.15
N ILE A 306 -46.17 23.13 -5.09
CA ILE A 306 -44.88 23.36 -4.37
C ILE A 306 -44.97 22.57 -3.07
N ARG A 307 -43.98 21.71 -2.81
CA ARG A 307 -43.87 20.89 -1.57
C ARG A 307 -42.50 21.01 -0.94
N ILE A 308 -42.50 21.35 0.34
CA ILE A 308 -41.29 21.36 1.17
C ILE A 308 -41.28 20.08 2.00
N VAL A 309 -40.31 19.21 1.75
CA VAL A 309 -40.18 17.92 2.43
C VAL A 309 -38.72 17.81 2.97
N PRO A 310 -38.51 17.96 4.29
CA PRO A 310 -37.19 17.83 4.88
C PRO A 310 -36.60 16.44 4.72
N GLY A 311 -35.27 16.37 4.61
CA GLY A 311 -34.52 15.11 4.64
C GLY A 311 -34.51 14.32 3.32
N LEU A 312 -35.00 14.90 2.23
CA LEU A 312 -34.85 14.30 0.92
C LEU A 312 -33.44 14.49 0.38
N ASP A 313 -32.84 13.40 -0.11
CA ASP A 313 -31.65 13.44 -0.93
C ASP A 313 -31.97 13.90 -2.37
N PRO A 314 -30.96 14.14 -3.23
CA PRO A 314 -31.22 14.57 -4.61
C PRO A 314 -32.12 13.62 -5.40
N ASP A 315 -32.03 12.31 -5.19
CA ASP A 315 -32.90 11.32 -5.83
C ASP A 315 -34.35 11.45 -5.32
N GLY A 316 -34.54 11.58 -4.03
CA GLY A 316 -35.86 11.81 -3.41
C GLY A 316 -36.54 13.07 -3.92
N LEU A 317 -35.79 14.18 -4.06
CA LEU A 317 -36.30 15.43 -4.65
C LEU A 317 -36.75 15.20 -6.11
N HIS A 318 -35.95 14.50 -6.91
CA HIS A 318 -36.26 14.19 -8.28
C HIS A 318 -37.54 13.34 -8.38
N ARG A 319 -37.62 12.28 -7.60
CA ARG A 319 -38.80 11.38 -7.56
C ARG A 319 -40.07 12.10 -7.13
N LEU A 320 -39.98 12.97 -6.09
CA LEU A 320 -41.13 13.75 -5.67
C LEU A 320 -41.60 14.69 -6.77
N ALA A 321 -40.70 15.45 -7.42
CA ALA A 321 -41.05 16.38 -8.49
C ALA A 321 -41.66 15.65 -9.68
N VAL A 322 -41.12 14.49 -10.08
CA VAL A 322 -41.71 13.63 -11.13
C VAL A 322 -43.12 13.19 -10.72
N ARG A 323 -43.29 12.68 -9.50
CA ARG A 323 -44.58 12.17 -9.04
C ARG A 323 -45.64 13.27 -8.98
N LEU A 324 -45.28 14.47 -8.55
CA LEU A 324 -46.19 15.64 -8.60
C LEU A 324 -46.55 16.02 -10.05
N SER A 325 -45.58 15.98 -10.97
CA SER A 325 -45.81 16.34 -12.39
C SER A 325 -46.68 15.34 -13.18
N GLU A 326 -46.88 14.12 -12.66
CA GLU A 326 -47.85 13.16 -13.16
C GLU A 326 -49.30 13.50 -12.76
N ALA A 327 -49.49 14.25 -11.68
CA ALA A 327 -50.79 14.62 -11.14
C ALA A 327 -51.35 15.94 -11.73
N THR A 328 -50.48 16.81 -12.28
CA THR A 328 -50.89 18.14 -12.79
C THR A 328 -50.07 18.57 -14.00
N THR A 329 -50.62 19.42 -14.85
CA THR A 329 -49.91 20.14 -15.92
C THR A 329 -49.26 21.46 -15.43
N GLY A 330 -49.55 21.88 -14.20
CA GLY A 330 -48.92 23.03 -13.56
C GLY A 330 -47.43 22.80 -13.24
N LEU A 331 -46.76 23.86 -12.79
CA LEU A 331 -45.39 23.75 -12.28
C LEU A 331 -45.36 22.94 -10.98
N CYS A 332 -44.49 21.99 -10.91
CA CYS A 332 -44.18 21.20 -9.70
C CYS A 332 -42.83 21.56 -9.15
N ALA A 333 -42.73 21.81 -7.86
CA ALA A 333 -41.47 22.06 -7.14
C ALA A 333 -41.38 21.21 -5.89
N ALA A 334 -40.35 20.38 -5.81
CA ALA A 334 -39.93 19.67 -4.62
C ALA A 334 -38.76 20.44 -3.99
N LEU A 335 -38.88 20.78 -2.70
CA LEU A 335 -37.88 21.55 -1.94
C LEU A 335 -37.47 20.80 -0.68
N THR A 336 -36.18 20.84 -0.33
CA THR A 336 -35.68 20.30 0.95
C THR A 336 -34.66 21.25 1.55
N PRO A 337 -34.72 21.56 2.86
CA PRO A 337 -33.65 22.29 3.53
C PRO A 337 -32.38 21.44 3.59
N ASN A 338 -31.23 22.08 3.44
CA ASN A 338 -29.89 21.47 3.63
C ASN A 338 -28.95 22.49 4.28
N ASP A 339 -27.72 22.04 4.65
CA ASP A 339 -26.74 22.87 5.36
C ASP A 339 -26.29 24.15 4.61
N LYS A 340 -26.58 24.25 3.30
CA LYS A 340 -26.20 25.39 2.45
C LYS A 340 -27.39 26.23 1.98
N GLY A 341 -28.62 25.90 2.46
CA GLY A 341 -29.86 26.55 2.06
C GLY A 341 -30.93 25.55 1.63
N THR A 342 -31.29 25.51 0.35
CA THR A 342 -32.36 24.64 -0.18
C THR A 342 -31.91 23.84 -1.39
N GLY A 343 -32.11 22.53 -1.33
CA GLY A 343 -32.14 21.66 -2.50
C GLY A 343 -33.49 21.75 -3.18
N TYR A 344 -33.53 21.84 -4.49
CA TYR A 344 -34.79 21.92 -5.25
C TYR A 344 -34.80 21.01 -6.49
N CYS A 345 -36.01 20.58 -6.88
CA CYS A 345 -36.25 19.99 -8.18
C CYS A 345 -37.55 20.59 -8.73
N LEU A 346 -37.49 21.19 -9.93
CA LEU A 346 -38.61 21.76 -10.67
C LEU A 346 -38.97 20.81 -11.80
N ALA A 347 -40.27 20.50 -11.96
CA ALA A 347 -40.78 19.66 -13.03
C ALA A 347 -42.07 20.22 -13.58
N GLN A 348 -42.30 20.03 -14.90
CA GLN A 348 -43.57 20.38 -15.55
C GLN A 348 -43.84 19.44 -16.73
N ALA A 349 -44.93 18.72 -16.70
CA ALA A 349 -45.33 17.84 -17.78
C ALA A 349 -45.61 18.65 -19.09
N GLY A 350 -44.86 18.31 -20.15
CA GLY A 350 -44.97 19.03 -21.43
C GLY A 350 -44.46 20.47 -21.47
N GLY A 351 -43.85 20.98 -20.35
CA GLY A 351 -43.33 22.33 -20.24
C GLY A 351 -41.80 22.40 -20.35
N ASP A 352 -41.28 23.64 -20.18
CA ASP A 352 -39.84 23.92 -20.12
C ASP A 352 -39.49 24.75 -18.91
N VAL A 353 -38.92 24.12 -17.90
CA VAL A 353 -38.54 24.76 -16.61
C VAL A 353 -37.12 25.36 -16.57
N ARG A 354 -36.37 25.32 -17.69
CA ARG A 354 -34.94 25.77 -17.72
C ARG A 354 -34.81 27.29 -17.50
N ALA A 355 -35.69 28.10 -18.13
CA ALA A 355 -35.68 29.54 -17.95
C ALA A 355 -36.00 29.95 -16.50
N LEU A 356 -37.01 29.32 -15.90
CA LEU A 356 -37.38 29.51 -14.49
C LEU A 356 -36.22 29.10 -13.53
N THR A 357 -35.60 27.95 -13.82
CA THR A 357 -34.45 27.46 -13.05
C THR A 357 -33.28 28.46 -13.10
N LYS A 358 -33.02 29.03 -14.29
CA LYS A 358 -31.98 30.04 -14.45
C LYS A 358 -32.30 31.32 -13.66
N ALA A 359 -33.55 31.79 -13.70
CA ALA A 359 -34.02 32.95 -12.94
C ALA A 359 -33.89 32.71 -11.41
N LEU A 360 -34.29 31.53 -10.92
CA LEU A 360 -34.17 31.11 -9.53
C LEU A 360 -32.71 31.13 -9.10
N ASN A 361 -31.83 30.49 -9.87
CA ASN A 361 -30.40 30.43 -9.57
C ASN A 361 -29.77 31.82 -9.51
N THR A 362 -30.15 32.72 -10.39
CA THR A 362 -29.67 34.10 -10.41
C THR A 362 -30.16 34.90 -9.20
N ALA A 363 -31.43 34.79 -8.86
CA ALA A 363 -32.06 35.57 -7.78
C ALA A 363 -31.64 35.04 -6.39
N LEU A 364 -31.46 33.73 -6.21
CA LEU A 364 -31.25 33.10 -4.92
C LEU A 364 -29.85 32.51 -4.75
N ASN A 365 -28.88 32.98 -5.51
CA ASN A 365 -27.48 32.48 -5.48
C ASN A 365 -27.41 30.94 -5.58
N GLY A 366 -28.10 30.39 -6.56
CA GLY A 366 -28.23 28.96 -6.77
C GLY A 366 -27.37 28.42 -7.91
N ARG A 367 -27.28 27.08 -7.95
CA ARG A 367 -26.65 26.32 -9.04
C ARG A 367 -27.50 25.08 -9.36
N GLY A 368 -27.73 24.85 -10.62
CA GLY A 368 -28.51 23.69 -11.08
C GLY A 368 -28.87 23.84 -12.52
N GLY A 369 -29.57 22.82 -13.05
CA GLY A 369 -30.01 22.72 -14.43
C GLY A 369 -30.61 21.37 -14.74
N GLY A 370 -30.91 21.11 -15.99
CA GLY A 370 -31.49 19.85 -16.42
C GLY A 370 -32.02 19.87 -17.84
N LYS A 371 -33.02 19.04 -18.10
CA LYS A 371 -33.75 18.91 -19.37
C LYS A 371 -34.98 19.84 -19.35
N PRO A 372 -35.63 20.11 -20.49
CA PRO A 372 -36.78 21.02 -20.54
C PRO A 372 -37.84 20.71 -19.47
N GLY A 373 -38.31 19.48 -19.36
CA GLY A 373 -39.37 19.08 -18.44
C GLY A 373 -38.95 18.96 -16.97
N ILE A 374 -37.65 18.96 -16.63
CA ILE A 374 -37.17 18.79 -15.27
C ILE A 374 -35.78 19.39 -15.06
N CYS A 375 -35.62 20.19 -14.00
CA CYS A 375 -34.37 20.77 -13.58
C CYS A 375 -34.19 20.60 -12.07
N GLN A 376 -32.93 20.38 -11.64
CA GLN A 376 -32.57 20.18 -10.24
C GLN A 376 -31.36 21.00 -9.85
N GLY A 377 -31.30 21.42 -8.60
CA GLY A 377 -30.20 22.21 -8.10
C GLY A 377 -30.27 22.50 -6.60
N SER A 378 -29.48 23.49 -6.18
CA SER A 378 -29.49 24.01 -4.82
C SER A 378 -29.25 25.52 -4.82
N CYS A 379 -29.73 26.24 -3.81
CA CYS A 379 -29.52 27.67 -3.64
C CYS A 379 -29.29 28.01 -2.16
N ALA A 380 -28.79 29.21 -1.90
CA ALA A 380 -28.49 29.66 -0.55
C ALA A 380 -29.71 30.17 0.25
N ALA A 381 -30.88 30.26 -0.39
CA ALA A 381 -32.12 30.73 0.23
C ALA A 381 -32.79 29.61 1.04
N THR A 382 -33.68 30.01 1.99
CA THR A 382 -34.52 29.05 2.72
C THR A 382 -35.63 28.45 1.80
N PRO A 383 -36.21 27.31 2.12
CA PRO A 383 -37.32 26.74 1.35
C PRO A 383 -38.49 27.69 1.17
N GLU A 384 -38.82 28.48 2.17
CA GLU A 384 -39.92 29.46 2.15
C GLU A 384 -39.62 30.62 1.19
N GLN A 385 -38.37 31.08 1.14
CA GLN A 385 -37.92 32.12 0.20
C GLN A 385 -37.96 31.61 -1.26
N VAL A 386 -37.60 30.30 -1.48
CA VAL A 386 -37.73 29.66 -2.80
C VAL A 386 -39.19 29.52 -3.18
N GLU A 387 -40.06 29.12 -2.26
CA GLU A 387 -41.50 29.02 -2.48
C GLU A 387 -42.12 30.39 -2.84
N GLU A 388 -41.74 31.45 -2.08
CA GLU A 388 -42.21 32.81 -2.33
C GLU A 388 -41.75 33.33 -3.71
N PHE A 389 -40.47 33.06 -4.07
CA PHE A 389 -39.94 33.39 -5.40
C PHE A 389 -40.79 32.72 -6.53
N LEU A 390 -41.02 31.40 -6.38
CA LEU A 390 -41.79 30.67 -7.37
C LEU A 390 -43.22 31.19 -7.49
N LYS A 391 -43.92 31.51 -6.38
CA LYS A 391 -45.26 32.04 -6.36
C LYS A 391 -45.38 33.46 -7.00
N LYS A 392 -44.33 34.23 -6.95
CA LYS A 392 -44.30 35.57 -7.58
C LYS A 392 -43.98 35.56 -9.07
N THR A 393 -43.33 34.48 -9.54
CA THR A 393 -42.86 34.38 -10.91
C THR A 393 -43.84 33.61 -11.81
N LEU A 394 -44.77 32.90 -11.22
CA LEU A 394 -45.83 32.16 -11.86
C LEU A 394 -47.11 32.93 -11.93
#